data_884ea06b12043492caeed3c5052d2562
#
_entry.id   884ea06b12043492caeed3c5052d2562
#
_cell.length_a   1.000
_cell.length_b   1.000
_cell.length_c   1.000
_cell.angle_alpha   90.00
_cell.angle_beta   90.00
_cell.angle_gamma   90.00
#
_symmetry.space_group_name_H-M   'P 1'
#
loop_
_entity.id
_entity.type
_entity.pdbx_description
1 polymer ?
#
loop_
_entity_poly.entity_id
_entity_poly.type
_entity_poly.pdbx_seq_one_letter_code
_entity_poly.pdbx_strand_id
1 'polypeptide(L)'
;EDYVSLGKPFCNTKIYVLNEDNNICPINIPGEICITGDGVSLGYINNKELTNKTFIKNPFGEGYMYKTGDIGKINSEGELKYIDRKDSQIKIRGLRVELSEIEKQILNTINLKGCTVIYKKDKGYISAFITANEKIDIAEARKKLAQKLPLYMVPKYITQLDEIPLTHNGKVNKKLLETYEEE
;
A
#
# COMPACT_ATOMS: atom_id res chain seq x y z
N GLU A 1 -0.13 7.50 -20.86
CA GLU A 1 -0.10 6.53 -19.74
C GLU A 1 -1.37 5.69 -19.84
N ASP A 2 -1.21 4.38 -20.09
CA ASP A 2 -2.32 3.43 -20.23
C ASP A 2 -2.79 3.03 -18.83
N TYR A 3 -3.81 3.71 -18.32
CA TYR A 3 -4.50 3.30 -17.10
C TYR A 3 -5.47 2.17 -17.38
N VAL A 4 -5.54 1.20 -16.50
CA VAL A 4 -6.52 0.12 -16.59
C VAL A 4 -7.91 0.66 -16.32
N SER A 5 -8.83 0.58 -17.29
CA SER A 5 -10.24 0.92 -17.08
C SER A 5 -10.93 -0.21 -16.32
N LEU A 6 -11.61 0.12 -15.23
CA LEU A 6 -12.47 -0.78 -14.47
C LEU A 6 -13.94 -0.70 -14.94
N GLY A 7 -14.22 0.14 -15.95
CA GLY A 7 -15.57 0.33 -16.48
C GLY A 7 -16.49 1.13 -15.56
N LYS A 8 -17.79 0.77 -15.57
CA LYS A 8 -18.86 1.40 -14.78
C LYS A 8 -19.35 0.48 -13.68
N PRO A 9 -19.90 1.02 -12.57
CA PRO A 9 -20.50 0.21 -11.51
C PRO A 9 -21.63 -0.66 -12.05
N PHE A 10 -21.79 -1.86 -11.51
CA PHE A 10 -22.93 -2.72 -11.78
C PHE A 10 -24.13 -2.38 -10.86
N CYS A 11 -25.27 -3.03 -11.07
CA CYS A 11 -26.50 -2.76 -10.32
C CYS A 11 -26.30 -2.81 -8.80
N ASN A 12 -27.04 -1.96 -8.07
CA ASN A 12 -27.01 -1.85 -6.60
C ASN A 12 -25.64 -1.47 -6.01
N THR A 13 -24.72 -0.98 -6.84
CA THR A 13 -23.41 -0.50 -6.41
C THR A 13 -23.21 0.92 -6.89
N LYS A 14 -22.71 1.80 -6.01
CA LYS A 14 -22.26 3.14 -6.38
C LYS A 14 -20.79 3.27 -6.02
N ILE A 15 -20.04 3.96 -6.89
CA ILE A 15 -18.64 4.25 -6.70
C ILE A 15 -18.45 5.75 -6.61
N TYR A 16 -17.69 6.18 -5.63
CA TYR A 16 -17.27 7.56 -5.48
C TYR A 16 -15.74 7.61 -5.51
N VAL A 17 -15.21 8.68 -6.05
CA VAL A 17 -13.78 9.02 -5.95
C VAL A 17 -13.68 10.24 -5.04
N LEU A 18 -13.03 10.07 -3.87
CA LEU A 18 -13.03 11.07 -2.80
C LEU A 18 -11.63 11.61 -2.55
N ASN A 19 -11.53 12.90 -2.22
CA ASN A 19 -10.32 13.52 -1.72
C ASN A 19 -10.08 13.19 -0.22
N GLU A 20 -9.04 13.75 0.37
CA GLU A 20 -8.68 13.52 1.78
C GLU A 20 -9.75 14.03 2.76
N ASP A 21 -10.52 15.04 2.38
CA ASP A 21 -11.63 15.61 3.16
C ASP A 21 -12.96 14.87 2.97
N ASN A 22 -12.95 13.75 2.26
CA ASN A 22 -14.11 12.95 1.85
C ASN A 22 -15.11 13.69 0.93
N ASN A 23 -14.66 14.70 0.20
CA ASN A 23 -15.45 15.33 -0.84
C ASN A 23 -15.26 14.60 -2.19
N ILE A 24 -16.31 14.64 -3.05
CA ILE A 24 -16.25 14.02 -4.37
C ILE A 24 -15.22 14.77 -5.23
N CYS A 25 -14.28 14.04 -5.81
CA CYS A 25 -13.33 14.58 -6.76
C CYS A 25 -14.00 14.95 -8.09
N PRO A 26 -13.61 16.05 -8.72
CA PRO A 26 -14.02 16.37 -10.10
C PRO A 26 -13.59 15.29 -11.10
N ILE A 27 -14.23 15.29 -12.29
CA ILE A 27 -13.85 14.41 -13.40
C ILE A 27 -12.35 14.54 -13.70
N ASN A 28 -11.70 13.41 -13.93
CA ASN A 28 -10.26 13.25 -14.19
C ASN A 28 -9.32 13.62 -13.02
N ILE A 29 -9.84 14.01 -11.86
CA ILE A 29 -9.03 14.26 -10.67
C ILE A 29 -8.92 12.97 -9.85
N PRO A 30 -7.70 12.52 -9.52
CA PRO A 30 -7.48 11.33 -8.70
C PRO A 30 -7.96 11.51 -7.25
N GLY A 31 -8.49 10.43 -6.69
CA GLY A 31 -8.87 10.33 -5.28
C GLY A 31 -9.04 8.88 -4.87
N GLU A 32 -9.39 8.64 -3.61
CA GLU A 32 -9.65 7.31 -3.08
C GLU A 32 -10.97 6.75 -3.64
N ILE A 33 -10.90 5.53 -4.19
CA ILE A 33 -12.10 4.81 -4.65
C ILE A 33 -12.87 4.33 -3.43
N CYS A 34 -14.13 4.73 -3.35
CA CYS A 34 -15.04 4.33 -2.27
C CYS A 34 -16.29 3.66 -2.86
N ILE A 35 -16.76 2.60 -2.22
CA ILE A 35 -17.85 1.76 -2.71
C ILE A 35 -19.01 1.79 -1.72
N THR A 36 -20.23 1.95 -2.22
CA THR A 36 -21.49 1.81 -1.44
C THR A 36 -22.44 0.87 -2.15
N GLY A 37 -23.40 0.34 -1.43
CA GLY A 37 -24.44 -0.53 -1.97
C GLY A 37 -24.56 -1.85 -1.22
N ASP A 38 -25.42 -2.73 -1.73
CA ASP A 38 -25.82 -3.97 -1.05
C ASP A 38 -24.66 -4.98 -0.87
N GLY A 39 -23.62 -4.87 -1.70
CA GLY A 39 -22.41 -5.71 -1.61
C GLY A 39 -21.39 -5.26 -0.56
N VAL A 40 -21.62 -4.15 0.13
CA VAL A 40 -20.69 -3.66 1.16
C VAL A 40 -20.84 -4.48 2.44
N SER A 41 -19.73 -5.09 2.87
CA SER A 41 -19.66 -5.89 4.10
C SER A 41 -19.92 -5.05 5.35
N LEU A 42 -20.28 -5.70 6.46
CA LEU A 42 -20.45 -5.05 7.76
C LEU A 42 -19.13 -4.72 8.47
N GLY A 43 -18.00 -5.21 7.95
CA GLY A 43 -16.67 -4.95 8.51
C GLY A 43 -15.78 -6.17 8.59
N TYR A 44 -14.69 -6.03 9.33
CA TYR A 44 -13.70 -7.08 9.58
C TYR A 44 -14.01 -7.81 10.89
N ILE A 45 -13.99 -9.13 10.85
CA ILE A 45 -14.20 -9.97 12.04
C ILE A 45 -13.09 -9.70 13.06
N ASN A 46 -13.47 -9.48 14.32
CA ASN A 46 -12.55 -9.24 15.44
C ASN A 46 -11.60 -8.05 15.28
N ASN A 47 -11.87 -7.12 14.36
CA ASN A 47 -11.04 -5.92 14.16
C ASN A 47 -11.91 -4.66 14.03
N LYS A 48 -12.41 -4.17 15.17
CA LYS A 48 -13.27 -2.99 15.23
C LYS A 48 -12.55 -1.71 14.79
N GLU A 49 -11.27 -1.57 15.12
CA GLU A 49 -10.49 -0.39 14.77
C GLU A 49 -10.37 -0.25 13.24
N LEU A 50 -9.96 -1.33 12.57
CA LEU A 50 -9.88 -1.34 11.12
C LEU A 50 -11.25 -1.18 10.47
N THR A 51 -12.29 -1.80 11.04
CA THR A 51 -13.68 -1.65 10.57
C THR A 51 -14.10 -0.19 10.58
N ASN A 52 -13.96 0.49 11.71
CA ASN A 52 -14.36 1.89 11.84
C ASN A 52 -13.57 2.84 10.93
N LYS A 53 -12.31 2.51 10.65
CA LYS A 53 -11.46 3.28 9.75
C LYS A 53 -11.85 3.09 8.27
N THR A 54 -12.30 1.90 7.91
CA THR A 54 -12.48 1.49 6.51
C THR A 54 -13.94 1.54 6.07
N PHE A 55 -14.87 1.23 6.97
CA PHE A 55 -16.32 1.28 6.73
C PHE A 55 -16.90 2.47 7.46
N ILE A 56 -17.06 3.57 6.75
CA ILE A 56 -17.61 4.82 7.31
C ILE A 56 -19.09 4.93 7.01
N LYS A 57 -19.83 5.75 7.77
CA LYS A 57 -21.20 6.11 7.41
C LYS A 57 -21.20 6.80 6.06
N ASN A 58 -22.05 6.39 5.14
CA ASN A 58 -22.14 6.97 3.80
C ASN A 58 -22.57 8.44 3.88
N PRO A 59 -21.72 9.42 3.52
CA PRO A 59 -22.07 10.84 3.58
C PRO A 59 -23.02 11.28 2.46
N PHE A 60 -23.25 10.43 1.44
CA PHE A 60 -24.04 10.75 0.24
C PHE A 60 -25.34 9.93 0.16
N GLY A 61 -25.73 9.22 1.22
CA GLY A 61 -26.94 8.42 1.24
C GLY A 61 -27.02 7.46 2.43
N GLU A 62 -27.84 6.46 2.33
CA GLU A 62 -28.04 5.46 3.39
C GLU A 62 -26.91 4.43 3.45
N GLY A 63 -26.77 3.76 4.61
CA GLY A 63 -25.85 2.65 4.81
C GLY A 63 -24.38 3.05 5.04
N TYR A 64 -23.50 2.14 4.68
CA TYR A 64 -22.06 2.29 4.85
C TYR A 64 -21.35 2.43 3.51
N MET A 65 -20.19 3.09 3.58
CA MET A 65 -19.26 3.26 2.49
C MET A 65 -17.95 2.57 2.84
N TYR A 66 -17.45 1.72 1.94
CA TYR A 66 -16.18 1.04 2.05
C TYR A 66 -15.09 1.88 1.37
N LYS A 67 -14.09 2.30 2.13
CA LYS A 67 -12.86 2.95 1.64
C LYS A 67 -11.88 1.88 1.20
N THR A 68 -11.64 1.76 -0.11
CA THR A 68 -10.88 0.63 -0.66
C THR A 68 -9.38 0.73 -0.44
N GLY A 69 -8.88 1.96 -0.22
CA GLY A 69 -7.45 2.26 -0.24
C GLY A 69 -6.86 2.31 -1.65
N ASP A 70 -7.65 2.08 -2.69
CA ASP A 70 -7.26 2.23 -4.09
C ASP A 70 -7.45 3.67 -4.54
N ILE A 71 -6.52 4.18 -5.32
CA ILE A 71 -6.59 5.50 -5.96
C ILE A 71 -7.04 5.32 -7.40
N GLY A 72 -8.02 6.12 -7.79
CA GLY A 72 -8.54 6.14 -9.16
C GLY A 72 -9.11 7.48 -9.53
N LYS A 73 -9.64 7.57 -10.73
CA LYS A 73 -10.36 8.73 -11.24
C LYS A 73 -11.52 8.30 -12.13
N ILE A 74 -12.56 9.13 -12.20
CA ILE A 74 -13.66 8.95 -13.15
C ILE A 74 -13.36 9.82 -14.36
N ASN A 75 -13.40 9.24 -15.57
CA ASN A 75 -13.21 9.98 -16.81
C ASN A 75 -14.50 10.66 -17.28
N SER A 76 -14.43 11.43 -18.38
CA SER A 76 -15.58 12.11 -18.99
C SER A 76 -16.69 11.18 -19.49
N GLU A 77 -16.39 9.89 -19.69
CA GLU A 77 -17.32 8.86 -20.14
C GLU A 77 -18.01 8.15 -18.96
N GLY A 78 -17.67 8.56 -17.72
CA GLY A 78 -18.19 7.98 -16.48
C GLY A 78 -17.56 6.63 -16.13
N GLU A 79 -16.39 6.31 -16.70
CA GLU A 79 -15.66 5.10 -16.39
C GLU A 79 -14.64 5.33 -15.28
N LEU A 80 -14.53 4.37 -14.38
CA LEU A 80 -13.51 4.34 -13.33
C LEU A 80 -12.19 3.84 -13.92
N LYS A 81 -11.13 4.61 -13.72
CA LYS A 81 -9.75 4.24 -14.06
C LYS A 81 -8.95 4.07 -12.78
N TYR A 82 -8.34 2.89 -12.62
CA TYR A 82 -7.43 2.61 -11.52
C TYR A 82 -6.06 3.26 -11.78
N ILE A 83 -5.45 3.82 -10.74
CA ILE A 83 -4.14 4.47 -10.80
C ILE A 83 -3.11 3.73 -9.95
N ASP A 84 -3.35 3.63 -8.64
CA ASP A 84 -2.42 3.00 -7.68
C ASP A 84 -3.14 2.70 -6.35
N ARG A 85 -2.38 2.26 -5.34
CA ARG A 85 -2.88 2.15 -3.97
C ARG A 85 -2.41 3.31 -3.10
N LYS A 86 -3.26 3.69 -2.14
CA LYS A 86 -2.95 4.70 -1.11
C LYS A 86 -1.96 4.17 -0.07
N ASP A 87 -2.03 2.88 0.20
CA ASP A 87 -1.18 2.16 1.14
C ASP A 87 0.00 1.46 0.42
N SER A 88 0.93 0.93 1.21
CA SER A 88 2.09 0.18 0.72
C SER A 88 1.75 -1.25 0.25
N GLN A 89 0.47 -1.53 -0.03
CA GLN A 89 0.02 -2.84 -0.44
C GLN A 89 0.31 -3.09 -1.92
N ILE A 90 0.88 -4.25 -2.18
CA ILE A 90 1.25 -4.69 -3.54
C ILE A 90 0.68 -6.07 -3.83
N LYS A 91 0.70 -6.45 -5.10
CA LYS A 91 0.43 -7.83 -5.54
C LYS A 91 1.70 -8.44 -6.09
N ILE A 92 2.20 -9.50 -5.45
CA ILE A 92 3.32 -10.30 -5.96
C ILE A 92 2.79 -11.65 -6.39
N ARG A 93 2.86 -11.95 -7.69
CA ARG A 93 2.35 -13.21 -8.28
C ARG A 93 0.89 -13.53 -7.87
N GLY A 94 0.05 -12.49 -7.79
CA GLY A 94 -1.36 -12.61 -7.39
C GLY A 94 -1.61 -12.64 -5.87
N LEU A 95 -0.57 -12.74 -5.05
CA LEU A 95 -0.69 -12.71 -3.59
C LEU A 95 -0.66 -11.26 -3.08
N ARG A 96 -1.57 -10.95 -2.17
CA ARG A 96 -1.65 -9.65 -1.50
C ARG A 96 -0.55 -9.53 -0.45
N VAL A 97 0.31 -8.53 -0.55
CA VAL A 97 1.45 -8.29 0.34
C VAL A 97 1.41 -6.86 0.86
N GLU A 98 1.51 -6.70 2.17
CA GLU A 98 1.67 -5.40 2.80
C GLU A 98 3.14 -5.16 3.15
N LEU A 99 3.77 -4.18 2.50
CA LEU A 99 5.18 -3.86 2.75
C LEU A 99 5.42 -3.43 4.20
N SER A 100 4.46 -2.78 4.82
CA SER A 100 4.50 -2.39 6.24
C SER A 100 4.55 -3.58 7.20
N GLU A 101 3.93 -4.72 6.84
CA GLU A 101 4.04 -5.96 7.62
C GLU A 101 5.48 -6.50 7.58
N ILE A 102 6.09 -6.46 6.39
CA ILE A 102 7.50 -6.88 6.22
C ILE A 102 8.43 -5.95 7.02
N GLU A 103 8.23 -4.63 6.96
CA GLU A 103 8.99 -3.65 7.76
C GLU A 103 8.90 -3.97 9.25
N LYS A 104 7.69 -4.21 9.76
CA LYS A 104 7.45 -4.56 11.15
C LYS A 104 8.14 -5.87 11.54
N GLN A 105 8.11 -6.89 10.70
CA GLN A 105 8.80 -8.16 10.96
C GLN A 105 10.31 -8.01 10.95
N ILE A 106 10.87 -7.19 10.07
CA ILE A 106 12.31 -6.89 10.05
C ILE A 106 12.72 -6.20 11.35
N LEU A 107 12.00 -5.13 11.76
CA LEU A 107 12.26 -4.41 13.01
C LEU A 107 12.14 -5.30 14.27
N ASN A 108 11.19 -6.23 14.29
CA ASN A 108 11.01 -7.17 15.39
C ASN A 108 12.04 -8.31 15.41
N THR A 109 12.78 -8.51 14.33
CA THR A 109 13.72 -9.64 14.18
C THR A 109 15.16 -9.22 14.33
N ILE A 110 15.47 -7.98 13.97
CA ILE A 110 16.81 -7.42 13.91
C ILE A 110 16.82 -6.12 14.69
N ASN A 111 17.87 -5.90 15.50
CA ASN A 111 18.03 -4.65 16.26
C ASN A 111 18.44 -3.50 15.33
N LEU A 112 17.48 -2.68 14.90
CA LEU A 112 17.65 -1.62 13.91
C LEU A 112 17.19 -0.26 14.46
N LYS A 113 17.76 0.81 13.92
CA LYS A 113 17.27 2.19 14.11
C LYS A 113 16.07 2.50 13.21
N GLY A 114 16.06 1.95 12.00
CA GLY A 114 15.02 2.18 11.01
C GLY A 114 15.03 1.12 9.92
N CYS A 115 13.88 0.99 9.29
CA CYS A 115 13.70 0.09 8.17
C CYS A 115 12.66 0.69 7.22
N THR A 116 12.91 0.57 5.93
CA THR A 116 11.88 0.80 4.92
C THR A 116 11.97 -0.27 3.84
N VAL A 117 10.81 -0.68 3.36
CA VAL A 117 10.69 -1.74 2.36
C VAL A 117 10.02 -1.18 1.12
N ILE A 118 10.58 -1.47 -0.04
CA ILE A 118 10.02 -1.11 -1.33
C ILE A 118 9.87 -2.33 -2.22
N TYR A 119 8.95 -2.25 -3.16
CA TYR A 119 8.82 -3.22 -4.24
C TYR A 119 9.29 -2.59 -5.54
N LYS A 120 10.35 -3.12 -6.11
CA LYS A 120 10.86 -2.70 -7.41
C LYS A 120 10.02 -3.31 -8.52
N LYS A 121 8.99 -2.57 -8.97
CA LYS A 121 7.98 -3.06 -9.94
C LYS A 121 8.62 -3.61 -11.21
N ASP A 122 9.60 -2.88 -11.78
CA ASP A 122 10.27 -3.26 -13.03
C ASP A 122 11.12 -4.52 -12.91
N LYS A 123 11.62 -4.80 -11.69
CA LYS A 123 12.48 -5.94 -11.39
C LYS A 123 11.74 -7.10 -10.71
N GLY A 124 10.52 -6.87 -10.23
CA GLY A 124 9.63 -7.88 -9.66
C GLY A 124 10.04 -8.46 -8.30
N TYR A 125 10.75 -7.69 -7.46
CA TYR A 125 11.19 -8.14 -6.14
C TYR A 125 11.08 -7.07 -5.06
N ILE A 126 11.13 -7.52 -3.80
CA ILE A 126 11.15 -6.69 -2.61
C ILE A 126 12.60 -6.38 -2.24
N SER A 127 12.87 -5.12 -1.87
CA SER A 127 14.12 -4.65 -1.27
C SER A 127 13.86 -3.98 0.05
N ALA A 128 14.69 -4.26 1.05
CA ALA A 128 14.67 -3.63 2.36
C ALA A 128 15.91 -2.76 2.53
N PHE A 129 15.72 -1.54 3.00
CA PHE A 129 16.76 -0.61 3.39
C PHE A 129 16.71 -0.44 4.91
N ILE A 130 17.84 -0.68 5.57
CA ILE A 130 17.92 -0.69 7.02
C ILE A 130 18.99 0.28 7.52
N THR A 131 18.80 0.81 8.73
CA THR A 131 19.81 1.58 9.46
C THR A 131 20.03 0.96 10.83
N ALA A 132 21.28 0.87 11.26
CA ALA A 132 21.67 0.29 12.55
C ALA A 132 22.90 0.99 13.12
N ASN A 133 23.16 0.80 14.43
CA ASN A 133 24.40 1.30 15.06
C ASN A 133 25.62 0.50 14.66
N GLU A 134 25.44 -0.79 14.37
CA GLU A 134 26.50 -1.75 14.06
C GLU A 134 26.26 -2.36 12.67
N LYS A 135 27.29 -2.96 12.11
CA LYS A 135 27.17 -3.67 10.83
C LYS A 135 26.34 -4.94 11.04
N ILE A 136 25.30 -5.08 10.25
CA ILE A 136 24.38 -6.23 10.31
C ILE A 136 24.89 -7.35 9.40
N ASP A 137 24.91 -8.59 9.92
CA ASP A 137 25.08 -9.78 9.09
C ASP A 137 23.79 -10.03 8.28
N ILE A 138 23.83 -9.64 7.01
CA ILE A 138 22.68 -9.73 6.10
C ILE A 138 22.27 -11.18 5.84
N ALA A 139 23.23 -12.12 5.80
CA ALA A 139 22.94 -13.54 5.57
C ALA A 139 22.18 -14.14 6.76
N GLU A 140 22.62 -13.84 7.99
CA GLU A 140 21.93 -14.27 9.20
C GLU A 140 20.56 -13.59 9.33
N ALA A 141 20.48 -12.28 9.07
CA ALA A 141 19.24 -11.52 9.07
C ALA A 141 18.18 -12.15 8.14
N ARG A 142 18.57 -12.46 6.91
CA ARG A 142 17.69 -13.11 5.92
C ARG A 142 17.25 -14.49 6.39
N LYS A 143 18.14 -15.30 6.98
CA LYS A 143 17.80 -16.62 7.52
C LYS A 143 16.74 -16.52 8.63
N LYS A 144 16.88 -15.56 9.54
CA LYS A 144 15.89 -15.31 10.61
C LYS A 144 14.54 -14.86 10.04
N LEU A 145 14.54 -13.99 9.04
CA LEU A 145 13.32 -13.52 8.38
C LEU A 145 12.59 -14.64 7.63
N ALA A 146 13.33 -15.54 6.97
CA ALA A 146 12.75 -16.68 6.26
C ALA A 146 12.04 -17.69 7.17
N GLN A 147 12.29 -17.65 8.49
CA GLN A 147 11.56 -18.45 9.47
C GLN A 147 10.25 -17.80 9.93
N LYS A 148 10.08 -16.50 9.69
CA LYS A 148 8.92 -15.71 10.18
C LYS A 148 8.02 -15.21 9.07
N LEU A 149 8.53 -15.10 7.84
CA LEU A 149 7.82 -14.61 6.68
C LEU A 149 7.72 -15.70 5.61
N PRO A 150 6.61 -15.76 4.87
CA PRO A 150 6.52 -16.55 3.65
C PRO A 150 7.65 -16.15 2.68
N LEU A 151 8.19 -17.10 1.93
CA LEU A 151 9.35 -16.86 1.03
C LEU A 151 9.13 -15.72 0.03
N TYR A 152 7.90 -15.54 -0.46
CA TYR A 152 7.56 -14.45 -1.39
C TYR A 152 7.56 -13.06 -0.75
N MET A 153 7.54 -12.97 0.60
CA MET A 153 7.63 -11.73 1.37
C MET A 153 9.05 -11.43 1.87
N VAL A 154 9.96 -12.41 1.81
CA VAL A 154 11.35 -12.20 2.23
C VAL A 154 12.04 -11.29 1.21
N PRO A 155 12.64 -10.15 1.63
CA PRO A 155 13.33 -9.26 0.72
C PRO A 155 14.46 -9.97 -0.02
N LYS A 156 14.53 -9.76 -1.34
CA LYS A 156 15.62 -10.30 -2.16
C LYS A 156 16.96 -9.63 -1.79
N TYR A 157 16.90 -8.34 -1.52
CA TYR A 157 18.04 -7.55 -1.07
C TYR A 157 17.72 -6.86 0.25
N ILE A 158 18.72 -6.81 1.14
CA ILE A 158 18.68 -6.05 2.38
C ILE A 158 19.95 -5.20 2.37
N THR A 159 19.78 -3.89 2.23
CA THR A 159 20.88 -2.94 2.12
C THR A 159 20.95 -2.09 3.37
N GLN A 160 22.11 -2.10 4.04
CA GLN A 160 22.34 -1.21 5.18
C GLN A 160 22.84 0.13 4.67
N LEU A 161 22.13 1.20 5.09
CA LEU A 161 22.49 2.59 4.81
C LEU A 161 22.89 3.30 6.11
N ASP A 162 23.65 4.37 6.01
CA ASP A 162 23.91 5.24 7.14
C ASP A 162 22.62 5.95 7.59
N GLU A 163 21.84 6.44 6.62
CA GLU A 163 20.55 7.08 6.84
C GLU A 163 19.55 6.71 5.74
N ILE A 164 18.27 6.56 6.12
CA ILE A 164 17.18 6.41 5.13
C ILE A 164 16.91 7.77 4.52
N PRO A 165 16.99 7.92 3.18
CA PRO A 165 16.79 9.19 2.52
C PRO A 165 15.36 9.70 2.71
N LEU A 166 15.24 10.97 3.08
CA LEU A 166 13.97 11.65 3.27
C LEU A 166 13.73 12.68 2.17
N THR A 167 12.47 12.96 1.89
CA THR A 167 12.04 14.10 1.08
C THR A 167 12.15 15.39 1.90
N HIS A 168 12.06 16.56 1.25
CA HIS A 168 12.04 17.86 1.93
C HIS A 168 10.93 17.99 3.00
N ASN A 169 9.86 17.19 2.90
CA ASN A 169 8.75 17.13 3.86
C ASN A 169 8.94 16.08 4.98
N GLY A 170 10.15 15.51 5.11
CA GLY A 170 10.46 14.53 6.16
C GLY A 170 9.89 13.12 5.93
N LYS A 171 9.31 12.82 4.76
CA LYS A 171 8.85 11.48 4.40
C LYS A 171 9.96 10.69 3.71
N VAL A 172 9.96 9.36 3.86
CA VAL A 172 10.91 8.49 3.15
C VAL A 172 10.84 8.73 1.63
N ASN A 173 12.00 8.98 1.03
CA ASN A 173 12.12 9.20 -0.40
C ASN A 173 12.18 7.86 -1.16
N LYS A 174 11.01 7.22 -1.33
CA LYS A 174 10.89 5.93 -2.03
C LYS A 174 11.41 5.99 -3.47
N LYS A 175 11.21 7.12 -4.16
CA LYS A 175 11.69 7.29 -5.55
C LYS A 175 13.22 7.18 -5.64
N LEU A 176 13.94 7.77 -4.69
CA LEU A 176 15.39 7.65 -4.65
C LEU A 176 15.83 6.23 -4.34
N LEU A 177 15.13 5.53 -3.42
CA LEU A 177 15.42 4.14 -3.10
C LEU A 177 15.14 3.18 -4.27
N GLU A 178 14.14 3.48 -5.13
CA GLU A 178 13.86 2.71 -6.33
C GLU A 178 15.03 2.72 -7.32
N THR A 179 15.80 3.82 -7.38
CA THR A 179 16.98 3.96 -8.26
C THR A 179 18.26 3.35 -7.67
N TYR A 180 18.21 2.95 -6.38
CA TYR A 180 19.39 2.38 -5.72
C TYR A 180 19.76 1.05 -6.37
N GLU A 181 21.04 0.90 -6.77
CA GLU A 181 21.57 -0.37 -7.26
C GLU A 181 21.96 -1.22 -6.06
N GLU A 182 21.41 -2.43 -6.00
CA GLU A 182 21.69 -3.39 -4.94
C GLU A 182 22.73 -4.40 -5.44
N GLU A 183 23.76 -4.59 -4.65
CA GLU A 183 24.77 -5.62 -4.83
C GLU A 183 24.45 -6.91 -4.06
#